data_698556b7bff06c94ec069e182dac4b33
#
_entry.id   698556b7bff06c94ec069e182dac4b33
#
_cell.length_a   1.000
_cell.length_b   1.000
_cell.length_c   1.000
_cell.angle_alpha   90.00
_cell.angle_beta   90.00
_cell.angle_gamma   90.00
#
_symmetry.space_group_name_H-M   'P 1'
#
loop_
_entity.id
_entity.type
_entity.pdbx_description
1 polymer ?
#
loop_
_entity_poly.entity_id
_entity_poly.type
_entity_poly.pdbx_seq_one_letter_code
_entity_poly.pdbx_strand_id
1 'polypeptide(L)'
;MLVDDGAVPEFEKYGGYITIGDRMRFFTNEAKKEEVEAHAYLGKKKQVEVGKHLPETRSNVADWKSVVPETQLHAQRKAGYFLDLWHWRAHRSSPINKSDDQVIAEARYGDEGKGPFFDNWDKDKKQPKLMFNPAKVGKTALNWDDIANRKLGFDDLYYLREDQAKAYDPKAAWKTGDTLPRRVLRPGEGSRADISVHGQARWKDGYWDVTLVRAMDTGHPLEDKAFVD
;
A
#
# COMPACT_ATOMS: atom_id res chain seq x y z
N MET A 1 11.15 -2.66 0.15
CA MET A 1 12.17 -3.50 -0.49
C MET A 1 11.65 -3.89 -1.86
N LEU A 2 12.49 -3.89 -2.88
CA LEU A 2 12.17 -4.42 -4.21
C LEU A 2 12.92 -5.74 -4.37
N VAL A 3 12.26 -6.72 -4.95
CA VAL A 3 12.81 -8.06 -5.20
C VAL A 3 12.65 -8.38 -6.69
N ASP A 4 13.69 -8.94 -7.27
CA ASP A 4 13.76 -9.46 -8.64
C ASP A 4 14.52 -10.79 -8.65
N ASP A 5 14.22 -11.63 -9.61
CA ASP A 5 14.86 -12.94 -9.86
C ASP A 5 15.77 -12.92 -11.11
N GLY A 6 16.13 -11.73 -11.58
CA GLY A 6 16.91 -11.53 -12.80
C GLY A 6 16.05 -11.37 -14.07
N ALA A 7 14.72 -11.38 -13.96
CA ALA A 7 13.84 -11.22 -15.11
C ALA A 7 13.66 -9.76 -15.56
N VAL A 8 14.18 -8.78 -14.79
CA VAL A 8 14.17 -7.36 -15.11
C VAL A 8 15.59 -6.83 -15.28
N PRO A 9 16.19 -6.95 -16.48
CA PRO A 9 17.61 -6.61 -16.72
C PRO A 9 17.98 -5.18 -16.34
N GLU A 10 17.05 -4.24 -16.47
CA GLU A 10 17.27 -2.84 -16.10
C GLU A 10 17.42 -2.70 -14.58
N PHE A 11 16.74 -3.51 -13.80
CA PHE A 11 16.84 -3.49 -12.35
C PHE A 11 18.21 -4.01 -11.87
N GLU A 12 18.70 -5.08 -12.47
CA GLU A 12 20.04 -5.60 -12.20
C GLU A 12 21.11 -4.54 -12.53
N LYS A 13 20.98 -3.86 -13.68
CA LYS A 13 21.97 -2.92 -14.17
C LYS A 13 21.93 -1.56 -13.47
N TYR A 14 20.75 -1.03 -13.18
CA TYR A 14 20.56 0.37 -12.75
C TYR A 14 19.97 0.52 -11.35
N GLY A 15 19.49 -0.57 -10.74
CA GLY A 15 18.77 -0.54 -9.47
C GLY A 15 17.36 0.04 -9.58
N GLY A 16 16.61 -0.06 -8.48
CA GLY A 16 15.19 0.26 -8.47
C GLY A 16 14.83 1.69 -8.82
N TYR A 17 15.61 2.66 -8.35
CA TYR A 17 15.30 4.08 -8.57
C TYR A 17 15.27 4.48 -10.04
N ILE A 18 16.22 3.97 -10.81
CA ILE A 18 16.29 4.25 -12.26
C ILE A 18 15.30 3.43 -13.05
N THR A 19 15.16 2.15 -12.70
CA THR A 19 14.33 1.19 -13.44
C THR A 19 12.84 1.51 -13.39
N ILE A 20 12.30 1.78 -12.20
CA ILE A 20 10.86 2.02 -12.05
C ILE A 20 10.42 3.42 -12.43
N GLY A 21 11.36 4.28 -12.80
CA GLY A 21 11.06 5.67 -13.05
C GLY A 21 10.61 6.43 -11.81
N ASP A 22 10.64 7.73 -11.95
CA ASP A 22 10.05 8.69 -11.03
C ASP A 22 9.23 9.63 -11.89
N ARG A 23 8.13 10.15 -11.36
CA ARG A 23 7.24 11.12 -12.02
C ARG A 23 8.00 12.22 -12.75
N MET A 24 9.06 12.71 -12.13
CA MET A 24 9.89 13.80 -12.64
C MET A 24 10.81 13.39 -13.79
N ARG A 25 10.98 12.09 -14.01
CA ARG A 25 12.05 11.59 -14.88
C ARG A 25 11.59 11.18 -16.27
N PHE A 26 10.42 10.53 -16.35
CA PHE A 26 9.94 9.96 -17.61
C PHE A 26 8.75 10.70 -18.19
N PHE A 27 7.97 11.39 -17.36
CA PHE A 27 6.76 12.04 -17.84
C PHE A 27 6.93 13.55 -17.95
N THR A 28 6.61 14.06 -19.11
CA THR A 28 6.49 15.51 -19.34
C THR A 28 5.28 16.11 -18.63
N ASN A 29 4.25 15.29 -18.35
CA ASN A 29 3.02 15.70 -17.68
C ASN A 29 2.64 14.71 -16.58
N GLU A 30 2.18 15.23 -15.45
CA GLU A 30 1.66 14.40 -14.37
C GLU A 30 0.31 13.77 -14.76
N ALA A 31 0.16 12.47 -14.52
CA ALA A 31 -1.10 11.77 -14.73
C ALA A 31 -2.14 12.23 -13.69
N LYS A 32 -3.24 12.82 -14.15
CA LYS A 32 -4.37 13.15 -13.29
C LYS A 32 -5.16 11.89 -12.97
N LYS A 33 -5.71 11.87 -11.75
CA LYS A 33 -6.46 10.70 -11.28
C LYS A 33 -7.60 10.30 -12.20
N GLU A 34 -8.35 11.28 -12.67
CA GLU A 34 -9.52 11.10 -13.55
C GLU A 34 -9.10 10.52 -14.92
N GLU A 35 -7.94 10.92 -15.43
CA GLU A 35 -7.39 10.39 -16.68
C GLU A 35 -6.92 8.92 -16.52
N VAL A 36 -6.34 8.58 -15.36
CA VAL A 36 -5.94 7.20 -15.06
C VAL A 36 -7.17 6.31 -14.90
N GLU A 37 -8.19 6.78 -14.19
CA GLU A 37 -9.45 6.05 -14.01
C GLU A 37 -10.20 5.84 -15.34
N ALA A 38 -10.07 6.77 -16.28
CA ALA A 38 -10.65 6.66 -17.62
C ALA A 38 -9.83 5.79 -18.59
N HIS A 39 -8.60 5.45 -18.29
CA HIS A 39 -7.75 4.64 -19.16
C HIS A 39 -8.28 3.20 -19.26
N ALA A 40 -8.44 2.69 -20.49
CA ALA A 40 -9.10 1.42 -20.78
C ALA A 40 -8.53 0.21 -20.02
N TYR A 41 -7.21 0.18 -19.81
CA TYR A 41 -6.52 -0.88 -19.06
C TYR A 41 -6.22 -0.48 -17.63
N LEU A 42 -5.51 0.64 -17.41
CA LEU A 42 -5.07 1.06 -16.06
C LEU A 42 -6.23 1.41 -15.14
N GLY A 43 -7.32 1.92 -15.67
CA GLY A 43 -8.52 2.24 -14.89
C GLY A 43 -9.21 1.02 -14.25
N LYS A 44 -8.95 -0.18 -14.76
CA LYS A 44 -9.46 -1.44 -14.18
C LYS A 44 -8.66 -1.89 -12.94
N LYS A 45 -7.45 -1.36 -12.75
CA LYS A 45 -6.57 -1.73 -11.62
C LYS A 45 -6.91 -0.92 -10.38
N LYS A 46 -6.80 -1.55 -9.22
CA LYS A 46 -7.01 -0.86 -7.93
C LYS A 46 -5.71 -0.23 -7.45
N GLN A 47 -5.80 0.99 -6.88
CA GLN A 47 -4.67 1.69 -6.25
C GLN A 47 -3.44 1.84 -7.17
N VAL A 48 -3.68 2.08 -8.44
CA VAL A 48 -2.64 2.21 -9.45
C VAL A 48 -1.85 3.52 -9.29
N GLU A 49 -0.52 3.41 -9.35
CA GLU A 49 0.41 4.55 -9.42
C GLU A 49 1.21 4.45 -10.72
N VAL A 50 0.74 5.11 -11.77
CA VAL A 50 1.31 5.02 -13.12
C VAL A 50 2.68 5.70 -13.25
N GLY A 51 3.06 6.55 -12.29
CA GLY A 51 4.39 7.17 -12.24
C GLY A 51 5.50 6.18 -11.90
N LYS A 52 5.16 4.94 -11.53
CA LYS A 52 6.09 3.83 -11.28
C LYS A 52 5.73 2.68 -12.18
N HIS A 53 6.55 2.42 -13.19
CA HIS A 53 6.34 1.36 -14.16
C HIS A 53 7.68 0.88 -14.71
N LEU A 54 7.70 -0.31 -15.28
CA LEU A 54 8.85 -0.86 -15.98
C LEU A 54 8.88 -0.37 -17.44
N PRO A 55 10.07 -0.06 -17.98
CA PRO A 55 10.20 0.57 -19.32
C PRO A 55 9.50 -0.19 -20.44
N GLU A 56 9.69 -1.51 -20.54
CA GLU A 56 9.13 -2.31 -21.64
C GLU A 56 7.59 -2.46 -21.60
N THR A 57 6.94 -1.97 -20.53
CA THR A 57 5.47 -1.92 -20.46
C THR A 57 4.88 -0.72 -21.22
N ARG A 58 5.74 0.10 -21.82
CA ARG A 58 5.38 1.28 -22.61
C ARG A 58 5.98 1.20 -24.02
N SER A 59 5.20 1.58 -25.03
CA SER A 59 5.72 1.82 -26.37
C SER A 59 6.48 3.15 -26.47
N ASN A 60 6.18 4.09 -25.56
CA ASN A 60 6.92 5.33 -25.34
C ASN A 60 7.04 5.58 -23.84
N VAL A 61 8.23 5.42 -23.28
CA VAL A 61 8.49 5.55 -21.83
C VAL A 61 8.19 6.94 -21.26
N ALA A 62 8.14 7.97 -22.10
CA ALA A 62 7.80 9.34 -21.70
C ALA A 62 6.30 9.60 -21.65
N ASP A 63 5.48 8.69 -22.17
CA ASP A 63 4.03 8.79 -22.17
C ASP A 63 3.39 7.66 -21.33
N TRP A 64 2.90 7.99 -20.19
CA TRP A 64 2.27 7.02 -19.30
C TRP A 64 1.04 6.32 -19.89
N LYS A 65 0.39 6.93 -20.89
CA LYS A 65 -0.77 6.37 -21.60
C LYS A 65 -0.39 5.31 -22.63
N SER A 66 0.86 5.27 -23.07
CA SER A 66 1.34 4.41 -24.15
C SER A 66 1.57 2.95 -23.71
N VAL A 67 0.70 2.42 -22.86
CA VAL A 67 0.75 1.02 -22.39
C VAL A 67 0.73 0.08 -23.59
N VAL A 68 1.66 -0.88 -23.62
CA VAL A 68 1.68 -1.92 -24.65
C VAL A 68 0.42 -2.79 -24.59
N PRO A 69 0.07 -3.54 -25.65
CA PRO A 69 -1.14 -4.37 -25.67
C PRO A 69 -1.23 -5.33 -24.47
N GLU A 70 -2.44 -5.57 -23.98
CA GLU A 70 -2.71 -6.43 -22.82
C GLU A 70 -2.12 -7.85 -22.97
N THR A 71 -2.13 -8.39 -24.19
CA THR A 71 -1.50 -9.69 -24.51
C THR A 71 0.02 -9.67 -24.28
N GLN A 72 0.68 -8.57 -24.61
CA GLN A 72 2.11 -8.39 -24.37
C GLN A 72 2.40 -8.24 -22.88
N LEU A 73 1.62 -7.43 -22.16
CA LEU A 73 1.73 -7.31 -20.69
C LEU A 73 1.58 -8.67 -20.00
N HIS A 74 0.63 -9.48 -20.45
CA HIS A 74 0.44 -10.83 -19.94
C HIS A 74 1.63 -11.74 -20.20
N ALA A 75 2.22 -11.68 -21.40
CA ALA A 75 3.42 -12.44 -21.74
C ALA A 75 4.62 -12.00 -20.90
N GLN A 76 4.83 -10.69 -20.76
CA GLN A 76 5.87 -10.12 -19.90
C GLN A 76 5.72 -10.59 -18.45
N ARG A 77 4.51 -10.54 -17.90
CA ARG A 77 4.21 -10.97 -16.53
C ARG A 77 4.52 -12.46 -16.33
N LYS A 78 4.12 -13.33 -17.27
CA LYS A 78 4.45 -14.75 -17.23
C LYS A 78 5.94 -15.03 -17.35
N ALA A 79 6.68 -14.18 -18.04
CA ALA A 79 8.13 -14.25 -18.15
C ALA A 79 8.85 -13.67 -16.90
N GLY A 80 8.11 -13.26 -15.88
CA GLY A 80 8.67 -12.67 -14.66
C GLY A 80 9.03 -11.19 -14.77
N TYR A 81 8.69 -10.50 -15.87
CA TYR A 81 9.00 -9.07 -16.03
C TYR A 81 8.10 -8.20 -15.13
N PHE A 82 8.40 -8.20 -13.85
CA PHE A 82 7.82 -7.37 -12.80
C PHE A 82 8.77 -7.33 -11.59
N LEU A 83 8.62 -6.35 -10.74
CA LEU A 83 9.28 -6.28 -9.43
C LEU A 83 8.26 -6.51 -8.33
N ASP A 84 8.61 -7.38 -7.40
CA ASP A 84 7.86 -7.61 -6.17
C ASP A 84 8.25 -6.54 -5.14
N LEU A 85 7.28 -5.84 -4.56
CA LEU A 85 7.49 -4.71 -3.66
C LEU A 85 6.93 -4.98 -2.27
N TRP A 86 7.80 -5.33 -1.34
CA TRP A 86 7.48 -5.43 0.09
C TRP A 86 7.43 -4.04 0.72
N HIS A 87 6.21 -3.55 0.94
CA HIS A 87 5.97 -2.18 1.33
C HIS A 87 5.65 -2.04 2.82
N TRP A 88 6.68 -1.98 3.65
CA TRP A 88 6.55 -1.70 5.07
C TRP A 88 6.44 -0.19 5.37
N ARG A 89 5.63 0.15 6.35
CA ARG A 89 5.56 1.48 6.96
C ARG A 89 5.31 1.36 8.47
N ALA A 90 6.13 2.05 9.27
CA ALA A 90 6.10 1.98 10.73
C ALA A 90 4.69 2.05 11.33
N HIS A 91 3.91 3.08 10.97
CA HIS A 91 2.58 3.33 11.52
C HIS A 91 1.43 2.54 10.86
N ARG A 92 1.70 1.68 9.89
CA ARG A 92 0.69 0.87 9.19
C ARG A 92 0.96 -0.63 9.31
N SER A 93 2.21 -0.99 9.25
CA SER A 93 2.66 -2.39 9.21
C SER A 93 2.96 -2.93 10.60
N SER A 94 3.72 -2.16 11.41
CA SER A 94 4.17 -2.63 12.73
C SER A 94 3.02 -2.89 13.71
N PRO A 95 1.96 -2.06 13.81
CA PRO A 95 0.90 -2.28 14.80
C PRO A 95 0.07 -3.55 14.60
N ILE A 96 0.10 -4.12 13.39
CA ILE A 96 -0.64 -5.34 13.04
C ILE A 96 0.30 -6.47 12.58
N ASN A 97 1.61 -6.24 12.64
CA ASN A 97 2.64 -7.19 12.20
C ASN A 97 2.44 -7.71 10.75
N LYS A 98 1.95 -6.84 9.87
CA LYS A 98 1.72 -7.13 8.45
C LYS A 98 2.25 -6.01 7.57
N SER A 99 2.93 -6.36 6.48
CA SER A 99 3.34 -5.45 5.43
C SER A 99 2.37 -5.52 4.25
N ASP A 100 2.30 -4.44 3.47
CA ASP A 100 1.48 -4.39 2.25
C ASP A 100 2.33 -4.94 1.10
N ASP A 101 1.92 -6.04 0.49
CA ASP A 101 2.58 -6.58 -0.69
C ASP A 101 2.03 -5.94 -1.95
N GLN A 102 2.91 -5.63 -2.87
CA GLN A 102 2.62 -4.85 -4.05
C GLN A 102 3.53 -5.26 -5.20
N VAL A 103 3.09 -4.96 -6.39
CA VAL A 103 3.84 -5.25 -7.61
C VAL A 103 4.07 -3.97 -8.41
N ILE A 104 5.22 -3.92 -9.10
CA ILE A 104 5.54 -2.90 -10.09
C ILE A 104 5.78 -3.59 -11.43
N ALA A 105 4.93 -3.28 -12.40
CA ALA A 105 5.08 -3.69 -13.79
C ALA A 105 4.65 -2.53 -14.72
N GLU A 106 3.46 -2.57 -15.30
CA GLU A 106 2.89 -1.47 -16.09
C GLU A 106 2.45 -0.28 -15.22
N ALA A 107 2.35 -0.48 -13.93
CA ALA A 107 2.15 0.51 -12.88
C ALA A 107 2.52 -0.13 -11.54
N ARG A 108 2.57 0.68 -10.48
CA ARG A 108 2.58 0.15 -9.11
C ARG A 108 1.14 -0.02 -8.61
N TYR A 109 0.81 -1.19 -8.12
CA TYR A 109 -0.47 -1.51 -7.50
C TYR A 109 -0.34 -2.63 -6.47
N GLY A 110 -1.39 -2.85 -5.68
CA GLY A 110 -1.39 -3.91 -4.68
C GLY A 110 -1.71 -5.26 -5.30
N ASP A 111 -1.16 -6.30 -4.72
CA ASP A 111 -1.41 -7.68 -5.08
C ASP A 111 -2.86 -8.08 -4.81
N GLU A 112 -3.24 -9.29 -5.17
CA GLU A 112 -4.60 -9.77 -5.00
C GLU A 112 -4.99 -9.86 -3.52
N GLY A 113 -6.23 -9.48 -3.22
CA GLY A 113 -6.77 -9.55 -1.86
C GLY A 113 -7.02 -8.19 -1.22
N LYS A 114 -6.92 -8.14 0.10
CA LYS A 114 -7.14 -6.93 0.91
C LYS A 114 -5.86 -6.51 1.61
N GLY A 115 -5.41 -5.32 1.32
CA GLY A 115 -4.27 -4.73 2.02
C GLY A 115 -4.51 -4.58 3.53
N PRO A 116 -3.42 -4.45 4.31
CA PRO A 116 -3.46 -4.39 5.77
C PRO A 116 -4.04 -3.08 6.32
N PHE A 117 -4.47 -2.17 5.47
CA PHE A 117 -5.12 -0.92 5.87
C PHE A 117 -6.05 -0.37 4.79
N PHE A 118 -6.96 0.51 5.20
CA PHE A 118 -7.79 1.31 4.29
C PHE A 118 -8.08 2.71 4.83
N ASP A 119 -8.60 3.59 3.95
CA ASP A 119 -8.98 4.96 4.31
C ASP A 119 -10.33 4.95 5.05
N ASN A 120 -10.35 5.56 6.23
CA ASN A 120 -11.55 5.68 7.08
C ASN A 120 -12.51 6.79 6.62
N TRP A 121 -12.47 7.19 5.37
CA TRP A 121 -13.34 8.24 4.85
C TRP A 121 -14.29 7.70 3.77
N ASP A 122 -15.57 7.94 3.96
CA ASP A 122 -16.63 7.73 2.97
C ASP A 122 -16.80 9.04 2.19
N LYS A 123 -16.44 9.01 0.91
CA LYS A 123 -16.45 10.21 0.05
C LYS A 123 -17.85 10.65 -0.31
N ASP A 124 -18.78 9.69 -0.45
CA ASP A 124 -20.14 9.95 -0.87
C ASP A 124 -20.95 10.53 0.29
N LYS A 125 -20.78 9.96 1.47
CA LYS A 125 -21.43 10.45 2.70
C LYS A 125 -20.68 11.61 3.37
N LYS A 126 -19.44 11.90 2.92
CA LYS A 126 -18.56 12.94 3.51
C LYS A 126 -18.37 12.78 5.01
N GLN A 127 -18.18 11.54 5.47
CA GLN A 127 -18.03 11.19 6.89
C GLN A 127 -17.05 10.04 7.07
N PRO A 128 -16.58 9.77 8.30
CA PRO A 128 -15.85 8.54 8.60
C PRO A 128 -16.70 7.30 8.33
N LYS A 129 -16.05 6.19 7.95
CA LYS A 129 -16.70 4.88 7.80
C LYS A 129 -16.91 4.21 9.16
N LEU A 130 -15.89 4.30 10.00
CA LEU A 130 -15.80 3.64 11.29
C LEU A 130 -15.40 4.61 12.40
N MET A 131 -15.77 4.26 13.62
CA MET A 131 -15.39 4.92 14.87
C MET A 131 -14.91 3.88 15.89
N PHE A 132 -14.26 4.31 16.96
CA PHE A 132 -13.94 3.40 18.05
C PHE A 132 -15.22 2.79 18.64
N ASN A 133 -15.16 1.52 19.00
CA ASN A 133 -16.24 0.84 19.68
C ASN A 133 -16.09 1.00 21.21
N PRO A 134 -16.90 1.85 21.87
CA PRO A 134 -16.75 2.10 23.30
C PRO A 134 -16.93 0.85 24.18
N ALA A 135 -17.68 -0.15 23.70
CA ALA A 135 -17.82 -1.41 24.42
C ALA A 135 -16.54 -2.25 24.40
N LYS A 136 -15.65 -2.04 23.41
CA LYS A 136 -14.37 -2.76 23.29
C LYS A 136 -13.18 -2.00 23.88
N VAL A 137 -13.16 -0.67 23.69
CA VAL A 137 -11.98 0.14 23.99
C VAL A 137 -12.27 1.35 24.90
N GLY A 138 -13.48 1.46 25.44
CA GLY A 138 -13.84 2.48 26.44
C GLY A 138 -13.91 3.92 25.90
N LYS A 139 -13.76 4.12 24.59
CA LYS A 139 -13.78 5.45 23.96
C LYS A 139 -14.49 5.44 22.63
N THR A 140 -15.07 6.58 22.25
CA THR A 140 -15.75 6.83 20.97
C THR A 140 -14.81 7.46 19.95
N ALA A 141 -13.94 8.34 20.43
CA ALA A 141 -12.99 9.14 19.65
C ALA A 141 -11.70 9.38 20.46
N LEU A 142 -10.74 10.00 19.82
CA LEU A 142 -9.58 10.63 20.46
C LEU A 142 -9.90 12.11 20.69
N ASN A 143 -9.29 12.73 21.69
CA ASN A 143 -9.38 14.17 21.88
C ASN A 143 -8.18 14.87 21.25
N TRP A 144 -8.42 15.91 20.46
CA TRP A 144 -7.36 16.64 19.77
C TRP A 144 -6.36 17.30 20.71
N ASP A 145 -6.81 17.83 21.85
CA ASP A 145 -5.91 18.45 22.83
C ASP A 145 -4.96 17.42 23.46
N ASP A 146 -5.42 16.19 23.66
CA ASP A 146 -4.56 15.13 24.18
C ASP A 146 -3.53 14.69 23.12
N ILE A 147 -3.89 14.71 21.83
CA ILE A 147 -2.96 14.50 20.72
C ILE A 147 -1.93 15.64 20.67
N ALA A 148 -2.39 16.88 20.64
CA ALA A 148 -1.54 18.07 20.53
C ALA A 148 -0.55 18.18 21.71
N ASN A 149 -0.98 17.81 22.90
CA ASN A 149 -0.16 17.81 24.11
C ASN A 149 0.63 16.50 24.32
N ARG A 150 0.65 15.59 23.37
CA ARG A 150 1.39 14.32 23.39
C ARG A 150 1.07 13.43 24.60
N LYS A 151 -0.18 13.45 25.05
CA LYS A 151 -0.65 12.61 26.17
C LYS A 151 -1.02 11.20 25.72
N LEU A 152 -1.26 10.99 24.42
CA LEU A 152 -1.63 9.70 23.86
C LEU A 152 -0.39 8.92 23.40
N GLY A 153 -0.46 7.60 23.48
CA GLY A 153 0.53 6.70 22.91
C GLY A 153 0.55 6.76 21.38
N PHE A 154 1.64 6.29 20.81
CA PHE A 154 1.81 6.25 19.34
C PHE A 154 0.68 5.47 18.64
N ASP A 155 0.25 4.38 19.24
CA ASP A 155 -0.79 3.50 18.71
C ASP A 155 -2.18 4.18 18.66
N ASP A 156 -2.43 5.13 19.53
CA ASP A 156 -3.68 5.89 19.57
C ASP A 156 -3.73 7.03 18.54
N LEU A 157 -2.58 7.48 18.04
CA LEU A 157 -2.47 8.70 17.24
C LEU A 157 -2.77 8.49 15.75
N TYR A 158 -2.42 7.33 15.21
CA TYR A 158 -2.30 7.20 13.75
C TYR A 158 -3.26 6.21 13.11
N TYR A 159 -3.93 5.35 13.88
CA TYR A 159 -4.79 4.32 13.33
C TYR A 159 -5.92 3.89 14.26
N LEU A 160 -6.94 3.32 13.64
CA LEU A 160 -8.02 2.58 14.28
C LEU A 160 -7.89 1.12 13.82
N ARG A 161 -7.95 0.17 14.74
CA ARG A 161 -7.96 -1.24 14.38
C ARG A 161 -9.39 -1.68 14.05
N GLU A 162 -9.56 -2.46 12.99
CA GLU A 162 -10.88 -2.91 12.54
C GLU A 162 -11.61 -3.73 13.61
N ASP A 163 -10.88 -4.56 14.37
CA ASP A 163 -11.40 -5.34 15.49
C ASP A 163 -11.85 -4.49 16.70
N GLN A 164 -11.39 -3.24 16.81
CA GLN A 164 -11.73 -2.25 17.83
C GLN A 164 -12.77 -1.23 17.35
N ALA A 165 -13.23 -1.37 16.12
CA ALA A 165 -14.10 -0.41 15.45
C ALA A 165 -15.57 -0.86 15.44
N LYS A 166 -16.45 0.12 15.21
CA LYS A 166 -17.84 -0.06 14.77
C LYS A 166 -18.17 0.95 13.68
N ALA A 167 -19.31 0.77 13.01
CA ALA A 167 -19.80 1.74 12.04
C ALA A 167 -19.92 3.12 12.67
N TYR A 168 -19.54 4.15 11.90
CA TYR A 168 -19.66 5.54 12.34
C TYR A 168 -21.12 5.89 12.61
N ASP A 169 -21.38 6.48 13.76
CA ASP A 169 -22.69 6.97 14.16
C ASP A 169 -22.62 8.50 14.35
N PRO A 170 -23.24 9.28 13.47
CA PRO A 170 -23.25 10.74 13.57
C PRO A 170 -24.04 11.25 14.80
N LYS A 171 -24.87 10.40 15.41
CA LYS A 171 -25.69 10.71 16.60
C LYS A 171 -25.02 10.33 17.92
N ALA A 172 -23.81 9.75 17.87
CA ALA A 172 -23.06 9.46 19.10
C ALA A 172 -22.77 10.77 19.87
N ALA A 173 -22.45 10.63 21.14
CA ALA A 173 -22.17 11.77 22.04
C ALA A 173 -20.82 12.44 21.71
N TRP A 174 -20.75 13.09 20.53
CA TRP A 174 -19.57 13.82 20.08
C TRP A 174 -19.34 15.08 20.88
N LYS A 175 -18.07 15.40 21.12
CA LYS A 175 -17.63 16.58 21.84
C LYS A 175 -16.72 17.42 20.95
N THR A 176 -16.63 18.70 21.23
CA THR A 176 -15.62 19.57 20.59
C THR A 176 -14.22 19.01 20.82
N GLY A 177 -13.43 18.92 19.76
CA GLY A 177 -12.09 18.32 19.83
C GLY A 177 -12.04 16.80 19.58
N ASP A 178 -13.20 16.12 19.47
CA ASP A 178 -13.21 14.72 19.08
C ASP A 178 -12.70 14.51 17.65
N THR A 179 -11.82 13.53 17.50
CA THR A 179 -11.22 13.19 16.21
C THR A 179 -11.10 11.66 16.04
N LEU A 180 -11.11 11.22 14.80
CA LEU A 180 -10.96 9.81 14.45
C LEU A 180 -9.74 9.59 13.55
N PRO A 181 -8.99 8.51 13.75
CA PRO A 181 -7.90 8.15 12.85
C PRO A 181 -8.38 8.00 11.40
N ARG A 182 -7.63 8.57 10.48
CA ARG A 182 -7.91 8.47 9.05
C ARG A 182 -7.62 7.08 8.49
N ARG A 183 -6.82 6.27 9.18
CA ARG A 183 -6.47 4.91 8.75
C ARG A 183 -7.13 3.88 9.66
N VAL A 184 -7.67 2.86 9.02
CA VAL A 184 -8.11 1.63 9.70
C VAL A 184 -7.13 0.53 9.33
N LEU A 185 -6.60 -0.16 10.33
CA LEU A 185 -5.72 -1.31 10.16
C LEU A 185 -6.49 -2.61 10.37
N ARG A 186 -6.12 -3.62 9.57
CA ARG A 186 -6.68 -4.97 9.60
C ARG A 186 -5.61 -5.99 9.20
N PRO A 187 -5.79 -7.29 9.49
CA PRO A 187 -4.81 -8.32 9.11
C PRO A 187 -4.56 -8.40 7.59
N GLY A 188 -5.53 -7.96 6.77
CA GLY A 188 -5.49 -8.14 5.32
C GLY A 188 -5.87 -9.55 4.89
N GLU A 189 -5.87 -9.81 3.57
CA GLU A 189 -6.24 -11.11 2.96
C GLU A 189 -5.49 -11.29 1.64
N GLY A 190 -5.26 -12.55 1.25
CA GLY A 190 -4.61 -12.94 -0.01
C GLY A 190 -3.11 -12.61 -0.05
N SER A 191 -2.49 -12.67 -1.23
CA SER A 191 -1.06 -12.39 -1.42
C SER A 191 -0.70 -10.99 -0.94
N ARG A 192 -1.61 -10.06 -1.02
CA ARG A 192 -1.42 -8.71 -0.54
C ARG A 192 -1.11 -8.57 0.95
N ALA A 193 -1.28 -9.60 1.75
CA ALA A 193 -1.05 -9.60 3.21
C ALA A 193 -0.20 -10.78 3.68
N ASP A 194 0.57 -11.39 2.82
CA ASP A 194 1.36 -12.57 3.15
C ASP A 194 2.71 -12.23 3.81
N ILE A 195 3.20 -10.98 3.67
CA ILE A 195 4.40 -10.52 4.36
C ILE A 195 4.10 -10.22 5.83
N SER A 196 4.76 -10.93 6.72
CA SER A 196 4.70 -10.68 8.16
C SER A 196 5.86 -9.80 8.63
N VAL A 197 5.60 -8.95 9.63
CA VAL A 197 6.64 -8.25 10.39
C VAL A 197 6.95 -9.11 11.61
N HIS A 198 8.12 -9.74 11.66
CA HIS A 198 8.52 -10.61 12.74
C HIS A 198 8.98 -9.80 13.95
N GLY A 199 8.41 -10.11 15.12
CA GLY A 199 8.62 -9.28 16.31
C GLY A 199 7.96 -7.90 16.14
N GLN A 200 8.41 -6.95 16.95
CA GLN A 200 8.01 -5.54 16.79
C GLN A 200 9.12 -4.78 16.09
N ALA A 201 8.79 -4.08 15.01
CA ALA A 201 9.72 -3.11 14.44
C ALA A 201 10.11 -2.07 15.52
N ARG A 202 11.40 -1.83 15.67
CA ARG A 202 11.93 -0.99 16.74
C ARG A 202 12.67 0.21 16.18
N TRP A 203 12.35 1.40 16.72
CA TRP A 203 13.15 2.58 16.50
C TRP A 203 14.20 2.69 17.62
N LYS A 204 15.47 2.69 17.24
CA LYS A 204 16.58 2.84 18.17
C LYS A 204 17.74 3.56 17.50
N ASP A 205 18.36 4.50 18.19
CA ASP A 205 19.58 5.21 17.78
C ASP A 205 19.51 5.83 16.37
N GLY A 206 18.32 6.33 15.96
CA GLY A 206 18.14 6.94 14.65
C GLY A 206 17.79 5.95 13.53
N TYR A 207 17.59 4.66 13.82
CA TYR A 207 17.31 3.62 12.85
C TYR A 207 16.05 2.83 13.20
N TRP A 208 15.40 2.29 12.17
CA TRP A 208 14.39 1.26 12.30
C TRP A 208 15.05 -0.12 12.13
N ASP A 209 14.85 -0.98 13.11
CA ASP A 209 15.13 -2.42 13.00
C ASP A 209 13.82 -3.13 12.65
N VAL A 210 13.79 -3.77 11.46
CA VAL A 210 12.59 -4.40 10.89
C VAL A 210 12.94 -5.72 10.26
N THR A 211 12.29 -6.78 10.72
CA THR A 211 12.40 -8.12 10.09
C THR A 211 11.11 -8.42 9.34
N LEU A 212 11.20 -8.56 8.03
CA LEU A 212 10.10 -8.99 7.16
C LEU A 212 10.26 -10.48 6.85
N VAL A 213 9.17 -11.22 6.90
CA VAL A 213 9.15 -12.67 6.66
C VAL A 213 8.00 -13.00 5.71
N ARG A 214 8.32 -13.82 4.68
CA ARG A 214 7.35 -14.38 3.74
C ARG A 214 7.74 -15.83 3.41
N ALA A 215 6.81 -16.63 2.93
CA ALA A 215 7.11 -17.94 2.35
C ALA A 215 8.10 -17.83 1.18
N MET A 216 8.98 -18.81 1.01
CA MET A 216 9.93 -18.84 -0.11
C MET A 216 9.21 -18.91 -1.46
N ASP A 217 8.10 -19.65 -1.52
CA ASP A 217 7.14 -19.67 -2.61
C ASP A 217 5.74 -19.41 -2.00
N THR A 218 5.05 -18.39 -2.49
CA THR A 218 3.71 -18.00 -2.03
C THR A 218 2.60 -18.67 -2.84
N GLY A 219 2.93 -19.31 -3.97
CA GLY A 219 1.97 -19.81 -4.94
C GLY A 219 1.34 -18.73 -5.83
N HIS A 220 1.85 -17.49 -5.80
CA HIS A 220 1.38 -16.36 -6.59
C HIS A 220 2.42 -15.88 -7.63
N PRO A 221 2.82 -16.72 -8.62
CA PRO A 221 3.97 -16.46 -9.51
C PRO A 221 3.82 -15.26 -10.44
N LEU A 222 2.64 -14.63 -10.49
CA LEU A 222 2.41 -13.42 -11.27
C LEU A 222 2.48 -12.12 -10.44
N GLU A 223 2.69 -12.23 -9.14
CA GLU A 223 2.72 -11.11 -8.19
C GLU A 223 3.98 -11.15 -7.34
N ASP A 224 4.41 -12.34 -6.96
CA ASP A 224 5.51 -12.59 -6.04
C ASP A 224 6.69 -13.27 -6.75
N LYS A 225 7.89 -12.90 -6.33
CA LYS A 225 9.11 -13.60 -6.71
C LYS A 225 9.35 -14.77 -5.74
N ALA A 226 9.54 -15.97 -6.27
CA ALA A 226 9.92 -17.13 -5.46
C ALA A 226 11.43 -17.11 -5.18
N PHE A 227 11.80 -17.60 -3.99
CA PHE A 227 13.20 -17.77 -3.55
C PHE A 227 13.55 -19.27 -3.52
N VAL A 228 13.22 -19.94 -4.60
CA VAL A 228 13.51 -21.39 -4.79
C VAL A 228 14.55 -21.56 -5.89
N ASP A 229 15.38 -22.60 -5.75
CA ASP A 229 16.40 -22.97 -6.75
C ASP A 229 15.76 -23.54 -8.01
#